data_b84b095d501028b61f738c547b42feb1
#
_entry.id   b84b095d501028b61f738c547b42feb1
#
_cell.length_a   1.000
_cell.length_b   1.000
_cell.length_c   1.000
_cell.angle_alpha   90.00
_cell.angle_beta   90.00
_cell.angle_gamma   90.00
#
_symmetry.space_group_name_H-M   'P 1'
#
loop_
_entity.id
_entity.type
_entity.pdbx_description
1 polymer ?
#
loop_
_entity_poly.entity_id
_entity_poly.type
_entity_poly.pdbx_seq_one_letter_code
_entity_poly.pdbx_strand_id
1 'polypeptide(L)'
;FAAWRIAVKPGRPLAMGVWDGVPVFCLPGNPVAAFVCTQVFAHPALEQMAGGQWRVPQGFDVPAAFTKRKKAGRREYLRARITGGKVEIFASEGSGRISGLSWATGLVELPDGALEILPGDFVRFLPF
;
A
#
# COMPACT_ATOMS: atom_id res chain seq x y z
N PHE A 1 -26.81 -1.26 -5.49
CA PHE A 1 -25.38 -1.00 -5.29
C PHE A 1 -24.80 -2.00 -4.30
N ALA A 2 -23.85 -2.79 -4.74
CA ALA A 2 -23.13 -3.71 -3.89
C ALA A 2 -21.74 -3.11 -3.57
N ALA A 3 -21.32 -3.16 -2.31
CA ALA A 3 -20.07 -2.57 -1.87
C ALA A 3 -19.33 -3.49 -0.91
N TRP A 4 -18.00 -3.48 -1.00
CA TRP A 4 -17.11 -4.24 -0.14
C TRP A 4 -16.07 -3.31 0.49
N ARG A 5 -15.75 -3.57 1.75
CA ARG A 5 -14.65 -2.91 2.43
C ARG A 5 -13.42 -3.80 2.37
N ILE A 6 -12.26 -3.19 2.20
CA ILE A 6 -11.00 -3.90 2.05
C ILE A 6 -10.10 -3.60 3.24
N ALA A 7 -9.51 -4.66 3.81
CA ALA A 7 -8.70 -4.57 5.03
C ALA A 7 -7.25 -4.21 4.69
N VAL A 8 -7.01 -2.94 4.42
CA VAL A 8 -5.65 -2.41 4.19
C VAL A 8 -5.40 -1.18 5.05
N LYS A 9 -4.11 -0.88 5.28
CA LYS A 9 -3.67 0.32 5.99
C LYS A 9 -2.49 0.95 5.20
N PRO A 10 -2.51 2.25 4.87
CA PRO A 10 -3.66 3.14 4.98
C PRO A 10 -4.75 2.77 3.96
N GLY A 11 -5.99 3.21 4.19
CA GLY A 11 -7.06 2.97 3.23
C GLY A 11 -8.31 2.33 3.82
N ARG A 12 -8.50 2.43 5.13
CA ARG A 12 -9.62 1.80 5.81
C ARG A 12 -10.98 2.11 5.18
N PRO A 13 -11.30 3.32 4.68
CA PRO A 13 -12.58 3.52 4.01
C PRO A 13 -12.58 3.16 2.52
N LEU A 14 -11.59 2.41 2.04
CA LEU A 14 -11.65 1.92 0.66
C LEU A 14 -12.85 1.00 0.50
N ALA A 15 -13.69 1.30 -0.46
CA ALA A 15 -14.82 0.47 -0.82
C ALA A 15 -14.86 0.27 -2.33
N MET A 16 -15.36 -0.88 -2.73
CA MET A 16 -15.63 -1.21 -4.13
C MET A 16 -17.11 -1.49 -4.29
N GLY A 17 -17.65 -1.13 -5.42
CA GLY A 17 -19.04 -1.40 -5.71
C GLY A 17 -19.31 -1.49 -7.20
N VAL A 18 -20.58 -1.75 -7.52
CA VAL A 18 -21.06 -1.78 -8.90
C VAL A 18 -22.29 -0.91 -8.97
N TRP A 19 -22.31 0.03 -9.91
CA TRP A 19 -23.45 0.89 -10.20
C TRP A 19 -23.82 0.72 -11.67
N ASP A 20 -25.03 0.23 -11.91
CA ASP A 20 -25.55 0.03 -13.27
C ASP A 20 -24.56 -0.75 -14.17
N GLY A 21 -23.97 -1.83 -13.63
CA GLY A 21 -22.99 -2.65 -14.32
C GLY A 21 -21.59 -2.05 -14.42
N VAL A 22 -21.37 -0.85 -13.90
CA VAL A 22 -20.08 -0.16 -13.93
C VAL A 22 -19.38 -0.28 -12.58
N PRO A 23 -18.13 -0.76 -12.53
CA PRO A 23 -17.37 -0.78 -11.29
C PRO A 23 -17.11 0.63 -10.75
N VAL A 24 -17.23 0.76 -9.43
CA VAL A 24 -17.02 2.02 -8.72
C VAL A 24 -16.00 1.79 -7.61
N PHE A 25 -14.99 2.66 -7.53
CA PHE A 25 -13.98 2.65 -6.48
C PHE A 25 -14.16 3.88 -5.61
N CYS A 26 -14.50 3.67 -4.35
CA CYS A 26 -14.64 4.75 -3.38
C CYS A 26 -13.32 4.88 -2.62
N LEU A 27 -12.49 5.82 -3.05
CA LEU A 27 -11.19 6.04 -2.44
C LEU A 27 -11.31 6.87 -1.16
N PRO A 28 -10.40 6.67 -0.18
CA PRO A 28 -10.35 7.54 1.00
C PRO A 28 -10.08 8.99 0.61
N GLY A 29 -10.61 9.93 1.39
CA GLY A 29 -10.36 11.35 1.19
C GLY A 29 -8.96 11.78 1.59
N ASN A 30 -8.26 11.00 2.41
CA ASN A 30 -6.87 11.26 2.76
C ASN A 30 -5.96 11.02 1.56
N PRO A 31 -5.09 11.98 1.16
CA PRO A 31 -4.30 11.86 -0.07
C PRO A 31 -3.35 10.67 -0.09
N VAL A 32 -2.71 10.35 1.03
CA VAL A 32 -1.78 9.22 1.11
C VAL A 32 -2.53 7.91 0.96
N ALA A 33 -3.64 7.77 1.67
CA ALA A 33 -4.47 6.57 1.57
C ALA A 33 -5.06 6.40 0.17
N ALA A 34 -5.52 7.49 -0.44
CA ALA A 34 -6.02 7.46 -1.82
C ALA A 34 -4.94 7.00 -2.80
N PHE A 35 -3.72 7.52 -2.66
CA PHE A 35 -2.58 7.12 -3.49
C PHE A 35 -2.28 5.62 -3.34
N VAL A 36 -2.16 5.12 -2.12
CA VAL A 36 -1.87 3.70 -1.85
C VAL A 36 -2.98 2.81 -2.41
N CYS A 37 -4.23 3.13 -2.17
CA CYS A 37 -5.36 2.35 -2.67
C CYS A 37 -5.41 2.34 -4.20
N THR A 38 -5.05 3.44 -4.84
CA THR A 38 -4.96 3.51 -6.30
C THR A 38 -3.88 2.58 -6.83
N GLN A 39 -2.69 2.60 -6.24
CA GLN A 39 -1.58 1.75 -6.67
C GLN A 39 -1.90 0.25 -6.51
N VAL A 40 -2.52 -0.11 -5.40
CA VAL A 40 -2.70 -1.52 -5.03
C VAL A 40 -3.98 -2.12 -5.63
N PHE A 41 -5.03 -1.34 -5.81
CA PHE A 41 -6.33 -1.83 -6.25
C PHE A 41 -6.88 -1.16 -7.50
N ALA A 42 -7.03 0.15 -7.50
CA ALA A 42 -7.76 0.83 -8.58
C ALA A 42 -7.02 0.74 -9.91
N HIS A 43 -5.73 0.96 -9.93
CA HIS A 43 -4.94 0.90 -11.16
C HIS A 43 -4.91 -0.51 -11.77
N PRO A 44 -4.62 -1.59 -11.02
CA PRO A 44 -4.70 -2.95 -11.55
C PRO A 44 -6.10 -3.31 -12.07
N ALA A 45 -7.14 -2.88 -11.39
CA ALA A 45 -8.52 -3.12 -11.83
C ALA A 45 -8.84 -2.42 -13.15
N LEU A 46 -8.41 -1.16 -13.28
CA LEU A 46 -8.62 -0.40 -14.51
C LEU A 46 -7.85 -1.01 -15.69
N GLU A 47 -6.63 -1.49 -15.46
CA GLU A 47 -5.87 -2.19 -16.50
C GLU A 47 -6.59 -3.46 -16.98
N GLN A 48 -7.12 -4.25 -16.05
CA GLN A 48 -7.87 -5.44 -16.39
C GLN A 48 -9.15 -5.10 -17.18
N MET A 49 -9.86 -4.06 -16.77
CA MET A 49 -11.08 -3.60 -17.45
C MET A 49 -10.79 -3.08 -18.85
N ALA A 50 -9.60 -2.54 -19.08
CA ALA A 50 -9.17 -2.04 -20.39
C ALA A 50 -8.66 -3.15 -21.33
N GLY A 51 -8.82 -4.43 -20.95
CA GLY A 51 -8.43 -5.57 -21.76
C GLY A 51 -7.07 -6.15 -21.40
N GLY A 52 -6.37 -5.60 -20.44
CA GLY A 52 -5.13 -6.13 -19.91
C GLY A 52 -5.35 -7.20 -18.85
N GLN A 53 -4.33 -7.51 -18.10
CA GLN A 53 -4.38 -8.46 -17.00
C GLN A 53 -4.30 -7.72 -15.68
N TRP A 54 -4.87 -8.31 -14.63
CA TRP A 54 -4.65 -7.85 -13.26
C TRP A 54 -3.19 -8.10 -12.90
N ARG A 55 -2.42 -7.03 -12.77
CA ARG A 55 -1.02 -7.12 -12.39
C ARG A 55 -0.88 -6.80 -10.91
N VAL A 56 -0.44 -7.78 -10.13
CA VAL A 56 -0.01 -7.54 -8.76
C VAL A 56 1.20 -6.61 -8.81
N PRO A 57 1.27 -5.59 -7.95
CA PRO A 57 2.45 -4.72 -7.90
C PRO A 57 3.73 -5.55 -7.78
N GLN A 58 4.68 -5.31 -8.68
CA GLN A 58 5.95 -6.02 -8.68
C GLN A 58 6.82 -5.53 -7.53
N GLY A 59 7.33 -6.47 -6.73
CA GLY A 59 8.15 -6.14 -5.59
C GLY A 59 9.32 -7.09 -5.45
N PHE A 60 10.24 -6.71 -4.59
CA PHE A 60 11.40 -7.54 -4.26
C PHE A 60 11.77 -7.39 -2.79
N ASP A 61 12.47 -8.39 -2.27
CA ASP A 61 12.89 -8.38 -0.88
C ASP A 61 14.16 -7.54 -0.71
N VAL A 62 14.19 -6.74 0.35
CA VAL A 62 15.30 -5.86 0.65
C VAL A 62 15.50 -5.80 2.17
N PRO A 63 16.75 -5.69 2.68
CA PRO A 63 16.97 -5.58 4.12
C PRO A 63 16.39 -4.30 4.68
N ALA A 64 15.71 -4.40 5.82
CA ALA A 64 15.19 -3.25 6.53
C ALA A 64 16.29 -2.47 7.25
N ALA A 65 16.19 -1.14 7.25
CA ALA A 65 16.98 -0.24 8.09
C ALA A 65 16.09 0.40 9.17
N PHE A 66 15.10 -0.33 9.64
CA PHE A 66 14.15 0.18 10.63
C PHE A 66 13.68 -0.95 11.55
N THR A 67 13.06 -0.56 12.66
CA THR A 67 12.38 -1.46 13.58
C THR A 67 10.89 -1.18 13.54
N LYS A 68 10.07 -2.23 13.44
CA LYS A 68 8.62 -2.10 13.41
C LYS A 68 7.98 -3.29 14.10
N ARG A 69 6.98 -3.02 14.95
CA ARG A 69 6.11 -4.05 15.50
C ARG A 69 4.71 -3.83 14.97
N LYS A 70 4.16 -4.84 14.32
CA LYS A 70 2.82 -4.82 13.74
C LYS A 70 1.94 -5.83 14.45
N LYS A 71 0.74 -5.39 14.85
CA LYS A 71 -0.29 -6.31 15.35
C LYS A 71 -0.95 -7.05 14.18
N ALA A 72 -1.50 -8.23 14.46
CA ALA A 72 -2.31 -8.94 13.48
C ALA A 72 -3.52 -8.08 13.08
N GLY A 73 -3.94 -8.19 11.83
CA GLY A 73 -5.07 -7.43 11.29
C GLY A 73 -4.87 -7.06 9.84
N ARG A 74 -4.91 -5.77 9.53
CA ARG A 74 -4.85 -5.30 8.16
C ARG A 74 -3.45 -5.40 7.56
N ARG A 75 -3.40 -5.71 6.27
CA ARG A 75 -2.18 -5.55 5.48
C ARG A 75 -1.78 -4.08 5.49
N GLU A 76 -0.51 -3.81 5.68
CA GLU A 76 -0.01 -2.45 5.88
C GLU A 76 0.97 -2.07 4.79
N TYR A 77 0.88 -0.84 4.31
CA TYR A 77 1.77 -0.27 3.30
C TYR A 77 2.42 0.97 3.88
N LEU A 78 3.75 0.96 3.96
CA LEU A 78 4.54 2.05 4.52
C LEU A 78 5.28 2.77 3.40
N ARG A 79 5.24 4.09 3.40
CA ARG A 79 6.05 4.89 2.47
C ARG A 79 7.52 4.63 2.75
N ALA A 80 8.28 4.33 1.71
CA ALA A 80 9.64 3.85 1.85
C ALA A 80 10.55 4.29 0.71
N ARG A 81 11.85 4.24 0.96
CA ARG A 81 12.87 4.42 -0.06
C ARG A 81 14.09 3.59 0.27
N ILE A 82 14.86 3.23 -0.75
CA ILE A 82 16.09 2.46 -0.58
C ILE A 82 17.26 3.43 -0.54
N THR A 83 18.12 3.27 0.48
CA THR A 83 19.34 4.03 0.64
C THR A 83 20.45 3.05 1.06
N GLY A 84 21.55 3.02 0.30
CA GLY A 84 22.68 2.14 0.61
C GLY A 84 22.32 0.66 0.65
N GLY A 85 21.40 0.20 -0.21
CA GLY A 85 21.00 -1.21 -0.28
C GLY A 85 20.05 -1.67 0.81
N LYS A 86 19.54 -0.73 1.64
CA LYS A 86 18.56 -1.00 2.71
C LYS A 86 17.36 -0.11 2.54
N VAL A 87 16.23 -0.55 3.04
CA VAL A 87 14.99 0.24 2.94
C VAL A 87 14.74 0.99 4.23
N GLU A 88 14.44 2.28 4.08
CA GLU A 88 14.01 3.17 5.15
C GLU A 88 12.53 3.45 4.99
N ILE A 89 11.82 3.63 6.11
CA ILE A 89 10.40 4.05 6.10
C ILE A 89 10.29 5.50 6.53
N PHE A 90 9.23 6.17 6.06
CA PHE A 90 8.94 7.56 6.46
C PHE A 90 8.65 7.61 7.95
N ALA A 91 9.33 8.52 8.67
CA ALA A 91 9.31 8.55 10.13
C ALA A 91 7.94 8.91 10.73
N SER A 92 7.06 9.57 9.98
CA SER A 92 5.72 9.91 10.43
C SER A 92 4.70 8.98 9.79
N GLU A 93 3.99 8.22 10.62
CA GLU A 93 2.94 7.32 10.15
C GLU A 93 1.62 8.03 9.82
N GLY A 94 1.54 9.34 10.09
CA GLY A 94 0.36 10.12 9.77
C GLY A 94 0.06 10.12 8.28
N SER A 95 -1.06 9.51 7.89
CA SER A 95 -1.45 9.41 6.48
C SER A 95 -1.82 10.75 5.86
N GLY A 96 -1.92 11.82 6.64
CA GLY A 96 -2.14 13.18 6.16
C GLY A 96 -0.87 13.91 5.72
N ARG A 97 0.31 13.33 5.89
CA ARG A 97 1.57 13.98 5.53
C ARG A 97 1.97 13.65 4.10
N ILE A 98 1.58 14.51 3.18
CA ILE A 98 1.85 14.36 1.74
C ILE A 98 3.37 14.37 1.46
N SER A 99 4.16 15.09 2.26
CA SER A 99 5.61 15.16 2.08
C SER A 99 6.29 13.78 2.07
N GLY A 100 5.71 12.81 2.77
CA GLY A 100 6.20 11.44 2.73
C GLY A 100 6.08 10.78 1.36
N LEU A 101 5.13 11.20 0.54
CA LEU A 101 4.97 10.67 -0.82
C LEU A 101 6.06 11.20 -1.76
N SER A 102 6.47 12.46 -1.61
CA SER A 102 7.56 13.01 -2.42
C SER A 102 8.93 12.47 -1.99
N TRP A 103 9.08 12.12 -0.72
CA TRP A 103 10.29 11.48 -0.20
C TRP A 103 10.40 10.01 -0.62
N ALA A 104 9.27 9.30 -0.66
CA ALA A 104 9.23 7.87 -0.92
C ALA A 104 9.46 7.54 -2.40
N THR A 105 10.10 6.42 -2.67
CA THR A 105 10.26 5.86 -4.01
C THR A 105 9.48 4.56 -4.18
N GLY A 106 8.79 4.14 -3.13
CA GLY A 106 7.96 2.94 -3.14
C GLY A 106 7.27 2.73 -1.80
N LEU A 107 6.74 1.54 -1.63
CA LEU A 107 6.05 1.11 -0.42
C LEU A 107 6.69 -0.15 0.14
N VAL A 108 6.75 -0.28 1.45
CA VAL A 108 6.98 -1.57 2.10
C VAL A 108 5.62 -2.20 2.39
N GLU A 109 5.42 -3.42 1.91
CA GLU A 109 4.20 -4.18 2.15
C GLU A 109 4.41 -5.13 3.32
N LEU A 110 3.55 -5.03 4.33
CA LEU A 110 3.54 -5.91 5.49
C LEU A 110 2.28 -6.78 5.46
N PRO A 111 2.42 -8.10 5.70
CA PRO A 111 1.30 -9.03 5.63
C PRO A 111 0.28 -8.81 6.76
N ASP A 112 -0.84 -9.54 6.68
CA ASP A 112 -1.95 -9.39 7.62
C ASP A 112 -1.61 -9.86 9.05
N GLY A 113 -0.67 -10.79 9.19
CA GLY A 113 -0.28 -11.37 10.48
C GLY A 113 0.49 -10.41 11.37
N ALA A 114 0.60 -10.77 12.64
CA ALA A 114 1.50 -10.08 13.57
C ALA A 114 2.95 -10.28 13.14
N LEU A 115 3.76 -9.23 13.26
CA LEU A 115 5.10 -9.21 12.72
C LEU A 115 5.98 -8.29 13.53
N GLU A 116 7.23 -8.70 13.75
CA GLU A 116 8.27 -7.84 14.31
C GLU A 116 9.43 -7.78 13.31
N ILE A 117 9.82 -6.56 12.94
CA ILE A 117 10.91 -6.32 12.00
C ILE A 117 12.06 -5.67 12.76
N LEU A 118 13.24 -6.23 12.63
CA LEU A 118 14.49 -5.69 13.14
C LEU A 118 15.38 -5.29 11.96
N PRO A 119 16.33 -4.37 12.16
CA PRO A 119 17.28 -4.00 11.11
C PRO A 119 17.99 -5.23 10.55
N GLY A 120 18.04 -5.35 9.23
CA GLY A 120 18.60 -6.49 8.53
C GLY A 120 17.59 -7.55 8.12
N ASP A 121 16.38 -7.56 8.69
CA ASP A 121 15.31 -8.46 8.25
C ASP A 121 14.87 -8.08 6.85
N PHE A 122 14.53 -9.07 6.03
CA PHE A 122 14.04 -8.82 4.68
C PHE A 122 12.58 -8.43 4.71
N VAL A 123 12.25 -7.38 3.98
CA VAL A 123 10.87 -6.91 3.79
C VAL A 123 10.61 -6.70 2.31
N ARG A 124 9.34 -6.76 1.93
CA ARG A 124 8.95 -6.61 0.53
C ARG A 124 8.79 -5.13 0.19
N PHE A 125 9.55 -4.69 -0.82
CA PHE A 125 9.50 -3.33 -1.33
C PHE A 125 8.80 -3.30 -2.69
N LEU A 126 7.82 -2.43 -2.83
CA LEU A 126 7.06 -2.21 -4.07
C LEU A 126 7.44 -0.84 -4.62
N PRO A 127 8.27 -0.75 -5.66
CA PRO A 127 8.59 0.55 -6.24
C PRO A 127 7.39 1.17 -6.96
N PHE A 128 7.34 2.48 -6.95
CA PHE A 128 6.35 3.20 -7.76
C PHE A 128 6.76 3.23 -9.23
#